data_33ce5ea24185ea9495a793ee45604319
#
_entry.id   33ce5ea24185ea9495a793ee45604319
#
_cell.length_a   1.000
_cell.length_b   1.000
_cell.length_c   1.000
_cell.angle_alpha   90.00
_cell.angle_beta   90.00
_cell.angle_gamma   90.00
#
_symmetry.space_group_name_H-M   'P 1'
#
loop_
_entity.id
_entity.type
_entity.pdbx_description
1 polymer ?
#
loop_
_entity_poly.entity_id
_entity_poly.type
_entity_poly.pdbx_seq_one_letter_code
_entity_poly.pdbx_strand_id
1 'polypeptide(L)'
;MNKQKLKIIDIGHQNLNLENALSLLETTISKTVYEGEARAVKIITGHGSGKLRNSVRSWLDEQEGRFQAVIIGEEYHIFNKYASDMRAECNVKNDPDFGKKNSAVTYVWLW
;
A
#
# COMPACT_ATOMS: atom_id res chain seq x y z
N MET A 1 -8.00 -23.45 -1.65
CA MET A 1 -8.51 -22.28 -0.91
C MET A 1 -7.72 -21.03 -1.29
N ASN A 2 -8.42 -19.95 -1.65
CA ASN A 2 -7.75 -18.75 -2.11
C ASN A 2 -7.30 -17.89 -0.93
N LYS A 3 -6.01 -17.70 -0.79
CA LYS A 3 -5.45 -16.82 0.22
C LYS A 3 -5.54 -15.37 -0.23
N GLN A 4 -5.70 -14.46 0.73
CA GLN A 4 -5.56 -13.04 0.49
C GLN A 4 -4.11 -12.74 0.11
N LYS A 5 -3.92 -12.06 -1.01
CA LYS A 5 -2.59 -11.75 -1.55
C LYS A 5 -2.19 -10.30 -1.26
N LEU A 6 -2.53 -9.84 -0.07
CA LEU A 6 -2.23 -8.51 0.43
C LEU A 6 -1.25 -8.61 1.59
N LYS A 7 -0.11 -7.95 1.48
CA LYS A 7 0.87 -7.85 2.56
C LYS A 7 0.73 -6.49 3.24
N ILE A 8 0.69 -6.48 4.56
CA ILE A 8 0.60 -5.25 5.34
C ILE A 8 2.00 -4.84 5.77
N ILE A 9 2.36 -3.58 5.49
CA ILE A 9 3.64 -2.99 5.84
C ILE A 9 3.36 -1.78 6.72
N ASP A 10 3.66 -1.89 8.02
CA ASP A 10 3.48 -0.78 8.96
C ASP A 10 4.83 -0.10 9.20
N ILE A 11 5.02 1.09 8.63
CA ILE A 11 6.23 1.89 8.83
C ILE A 11 5.96 3.10 9.71
N GLY A 12 4.70 3.34 10.07
CA GLY A 12 4.32 4.49 10.88
C GLY A 12 4.62 4.32 12.36
N HIS A 13 4.74 3.09 12.84
CA HIS A 13 4.94 2.80 14.25
C HIS A 13 6.36 2.32 14.58
N GLN A 14 7.31 2.42 13.64
CA GLN A 14 8.67 1.94 13.84
C GLN A 14 9.65 3.03 14.24
N ASN A 15 9.18 4.24 14.39
CA ASN A 15 10.00 5.39 14.81
C ASN A 15 11.26 5.58 13.95
N LEU A 16 11.14 5.30 12.65
CA LEU A 16 12.22 5.46 11.69
C LEU A 16 12.30 6.90 11.20
N ASN A 17 13.50 7.38 10.86
CA ASN A 17 13.61 8.61 10.12
C ASN A 17 13.11 8.37 8.69
N LEU A 18 12.87 9.44 7.95
CA LEU A 18 12.25 9.38 6.63
C LEU A 18 13.05 8.54 5.64
N GLU A 19 14.35 8.74 5.59
CA GLU A 19 15.24 8.00 4.70
C GLU A 19 15.20 6.50 4.98
N ASN A 20 15.28 6.12 6.25
CA ASN A 20 15.23 4.71 6.63
C ASN A 20 13.86 4.09 6.36
N ALA A 21 12.79 4.85 6.54
CA ALA A 21 11.44 4.39 6.25
C ALA A 21 11.27 4.09 4.76
N LEU A 22 11.73 4.98 3.89
CA LEU A 22 11.66 4.77 2.44
C LEU A 22 12.54 3.62 1.99
N SER A 23 13.73 3.48 2.60
CA SER A 23 14.64 2.37 2.31
C SER A 23 14.02 1.03 2.69
N LEU A 24 13.39 0.96 3.86
CA LEU A 24 12.69 -0.24 4.30
C LEU A 24 11.52 -0.58 3.37
N LEU A 25 10.78 0.43 2.94
CA LEU A 25 9.66 0.25 2.02
C LEU A 25 10.14 -0.33 0.69
N GLU A 26 11.20 0.24 0.10
CA GLU A 26 11.77 -0.26 -1.16
C GLU A 26 12.23 -1.71 -1.02
N THR A 27 12.96 -2.02 0.03
CA THR A 27 13.45 -3.37 0.29
C THR A 27 12.29 -4.36 0.45
N THR A 28 11.27 -3.97 1.20
CA THR A 28 10.11 -4.84 1.47
C THR A 28 9.30 -5.08 0.19
N ILE A 29 9.08 -4.05 -0.60
CA ILE A 29 8.35 -4.17 -1.88
C ILE A 29 9.13 -5.08 -2.84
N SER A 30 10.42 -4.85 -3.00
CA SER A 30 11.26 -5.67 -3.88
C SER A 30 11.25 -7.13 -3.47
N LYS A 31 11.36 -7.39 -2.17
CA LYS A 31 11.30 -8.75 -1.63
C LYS A 31 9.93 -9.39 -1.88
N THR A 32 8.86 -8.63 -1.67
CA THR A 32 7.48 -9.11 -1.88
C THR A 32 7.26 -9.52 -3.34
N VAL A 33 7.73 -8.70 -4.28
CA VAL A 33 7.64 -9.02 -5.71
C VAL A 33 8.44 -10.27 -6.04
N TYR A 34 9.67 -10.36 -5.51
CA TYR A 34 10.55 -11.50 -5.75
C TYR A 34 9.93 -12.81 -5.23
N GLU A 35 9.35 -12.78 -4.04
CA GLU A 35 8.73 -13.97 -3.44
C GLU A 35 7.44 -14.39 -4.16
N GLY A 36 6.72 -13.44 -4.74
CA GLY A 36 5.55 -13.71 -5.57
C GLY A 36 4.30 -14.18 -4.83
N GLU A 37 4.30 -14.21 -3.51
CA GLU A 37 3.15 -14.67 -2.73
C GLU A 37 2.07 -13.60 -2.60
N ALA A 38 2.47 -12.35 -2.41
CA ALA A 38 1.56 -11.21 -2.35
C ALA A 38 1.63 -10.42 -3.65
N ARG A 39 0.48 -9.92 -4.10
CA ARG A 39 0.35 -9.13 -5.32
C ARG A 39 0.06 -7.66 -5.03
N ALA A 40 -0.24 -7.35 -3.79
CA ALA A 40 -0.52 -5.98 -3.34
C ALA A 40 0.03 -5.78 -1.95
N VAL A 41 0.31 -4.52 -1.61
CA VAL A 41 0.74 -4.14 -0.27
C VAL A 41 -0.14 -3.02 0.25
N LYS A 42 -0.40 -3.07 1.56
CA LYS A 42 -1.08 -2.01 2.31
C LYS A 42 -0.03 -1.36 3.19
N ILE A 43 0.29 -0.11 2.90
CA ILE A 43 1.31 0.64 3.62
C ILE A 43 0.63 1.48 4.68
N ILE A 44 0.97 1.26 5.95
CA ILE A 44 0.44 2.03 7.07
C ILE A 44 1.49 3.07 7.46
N THR A 45 1.16 4.34 7.27
CA THR A 45 2.02 5.46 7.61
C THR A 45 1.57 6.18 8.88
N GLY A 46 0.35 5.88 9.34
CA GLY A 46 -0.25 6.57 10.47
C GLY A 46 -0.76 7.96 10.09
N HIS A 47 -1.38 8.62 11.04
CA HIS A 47 -1.93 9.97 10.82
C HIS A 47 -0.87 11.05 11.04
N GLY A 48 -0.31 11.15 12.23
CA GLY A 48 0.77 12.08 12.56
C GLY A 48 0.65 13.46 11.90
N SER A 49 1.79 14.03 11.51
CA SER A 49 1.84 15.30 10.77
C SER A 49 1.52 15.14 9.28
N GLY A 50 1.50 13.92 8.79
CA GLY A 50 1.35 13.62 7.37
C GLY A 50 2.66 13.64 6.58
N LYS A 51 3.77 13.94 7.24
CA LYS A 51 5.07 14.05 6.58
C LYS A 51 5.52 12.72 5.99
N LEU A 52 5.42 11.64 6.76
CA LEU A 52 5.77 10.31 6.29
C LEU A 52 4.84 9.86 5.16
N ARG A 53 3.53 10.03 5.35
CA ARG A 53 2.53 9.71 4.33
C ARG A 53 2.83 10.43 3.02
N ASN A 54 3.05 11.72 3.08
CA ASN A 54 3.29 12.54 1.88
C ASN A 54 4.58 12.12 1.18
N SER A 55 5.61 11.79 1.93
CA SER A 55 6.88 11.33 1.37
C SER A 55 6.76 9.96 0.71
N VAL A 56 6.00 9.06 1.32
CA VAL A 56 5.72 7.73 0.74
C VAL A 56 4.95 7.88 -0.57
N ARG A 57 3.90 8.69 -0.56
CA ARG A 57 3.07 8.89 -1.76
C ARG A 57 3.85 9.56 -2.88
N SER A 58 4.71 10.52 -2.55
CA SER A 58 5.58 11.17 -3.51
C SER A 58 6.58 10.17 -4.12
N TRP A 59 7.17 9.32 -3.27
CA TRP A 59 8.08 8.29 -3.73
C TRP A 59 7.37 7.30 -4.67
N LEU A 60 6.14 6.90 -4.33
CA LEU A 60 5.35 6.02 -5.18
C LEU A 60 5.04 6.65 -6.55
N ASP A 61 4.72 7.94 -6.56
CA ASP A 61 4.49 8.68 -7.81
C ASP A 61 5.72 8.67 -8.71
N GLU A 62 6.91 8.71 -8.13
CA GLU A 62 8.17 8.66 -8.86
C GLU A 62 8.43 7.27 -9.48
N GLN A 63 7.72 6.25 -9.05
CA GLN A 63 7.86 4.88 -9.55
C GLN A 63 6.92 4.61 -10.74
N GLU A 64 6.59 5.63 -11.51
CA GLU A 64 5.67 5.51 -12.63
C GLU A 64 6.03 4.33 -13.55
N GLY A 65 5.02 3.52 -13.88
CA GLY A 65 5.21 2.34 -14.72
C GLY A 65 5.71 1.09 -14.00
N ARG A 66 6.08 1.21 -12.72
CA ARG A 66 6.60 0.07 -11.94
C ARG A 66 5.48 -0.81 -11.39
N PHE A 67 4.36 -0.21 -11.01
CA PHE A 67 3.26 -0.91 -10.34
C PHE A 67 2.00 -0.89 -11.19
N GLN A 68 1.09 -1.82 -10.91
CA GLN A 68 -0.20 -1.89 -11.59
C GLN A 68 -1.06 -0.67 -11.23
N ALA A 69 -1.10 -0.29 -9.96
CA ALA A 69 -1.81 0.90 -9.50
C ALA A 69 -1.36 1.29 -8.10
N VAL A 70 -1.54 2.57 -7.77
CA VAL A 70 -1.38 3.10 -6.41
C VAL A 70 -2.72 3.69 -6.02
N ILE A 71 -3.24 3.28 -4.87
CA ILE A 71 -4.55 3.72 -4.38
C ILE A 71 -4.37 4.31 -2.99
N ILE A 72 -4.56 5.62 -2.87
CA ILE A 72 -4.51 6.26 -1.55
C ILE A 72 -5.73 5.83 -0.73
N GLY A 73 -5.56 5.77 0.59
CA GLY A 73 -6.63 5.28 1.48
C GLY A 73 -7.94 6.03 1.33
N GLU A 74 -7.87 7.33 1.02
CA GLU A 74 -9.04 8.18 0.80
C GLU A 74 -9.85 7.77 -0.44
N GLU A 75 -9.19 7.13 -1.42
CA GLU A 75 -9.80 6.67 -2.67
C GLU A 75 -10.09 5.17 -2.69
N TYR A 76 -9.85 4.49 -1.59
CA TYR A 76 -10.05 3.05 -1.48
C TYR A 76 -11.50 2.75 -1.15
N HIS A 77 -12.33 2.77 -2.18
CA HIS A 77 -13.78 2.61 -2.05
C HIS A 77 -14.39 2.02 -3.31
N ILE A 78 -15.70 1.72 -3.24
CA ILE A 78 -16.45 1.00 -4.28
C ILE A 78 -16.46 1.73 -5.64
N PHE A 79 -16.33 3.06 -5.64
CA PHE A 79 -16.35 3.84 -6.88
C PHE A 79 -14.98 3.95 -7.55
N ASN A 80 -13.93 3.45 -6.91
CA ASN A 80 -12.61 3.44 -7.51
C ASN A 80 -12.39 2.09 -8.20
N LYS A 81 -12.28 2.12 -9.54
CA LYS A 81 -12.14 0.91 -10.33
C LYS A 81 -10.90 0.11 -9.97
N TYR A 82 -9.77 0.79 -9.76
CA TYR A 82 -8.51 0.11 -9.41
C TYR A 82 -8.61 -0.57 -8.04
N ALA A 83 -9.28 0.06 -7.08
CA ALA A 83 -9.49 -0.53 -5.77
C ALA A 83 -10.33 -1.81 -5.89
N SER A 84 -11.44 -1.74 -6.62
CA SER A 84 -12.32 -2.90 -6.83
C SER A 84 -11.61 -4.03 -7.55
N ASP A 85 -10.88 -3.72 -8.62
CA ASP A 85 -10.13 -4.71 -9.40
C ASP A 85 -9.02 -5.35 -8.56
N MET A 86 -8.27 -4.55 -7.81
CA MET A 86 -7.21 -5.06 -6.92
C MET A 86 -7.79 -6.01 -5.89
N ARG A 87 -8.90 -5.64 -5.25
CA ARG A 87 -9.52 -6.48 -4.24
C ARG A 87 -9.96 -7.82 -4.81
N ALA A 88 -10.53 -7.81 -6.02
CA ALA A 88 -10.94 -9.04 -6.69
C ALA A 88 -9.73 -9.90 -7.06
N GLU A 89 -8.74 -9.31 -7.73
CA GLU A 89 -7.56 -10.03 -8.21
C GLU A 89 -6.68 -10.55 -7.06
N CYS A 90 -6.58 -9.80 -5.99
CA CYS A 90 -5.74 -10.15 -4.84
C CYS A 90 -6.51 -10.86 -3.73
N ASN A 91 -7.78 -11.17 -3.97
CA ASN A 91 -8.65 -11.89 -3.02
C ASN A 91 -8.73 -11.19 -1.65
N VAL A 92 -8.86 -9.87 -1.67
CA VAL A 92 -8.96 -9.05 -0.44
C VAL A 92 -10.44 -8.93 -0.07
N LYS A 93 -10.87 -9.59 1.00
CA LYS A 93 -12.29 -9.65 1.39
C LYS A 93 -12.63 -8.90 2.66
N ASN A 94 -11.71 -8.84 3.61
CA ASN A 94 -11.99 -8.37 4.96
C ASN A 94 -11.09 -7.23 5.42
N ASP A 95 -10.72 -6.34 4.50
CA ASP A 95 -9.92 -5.17 4.88
C ASP A 95 -10.84 -4.12 5.54
N PRO A 96 -10.59 -3.77 6.82
CA PRO A 96 -11.44 -2.83 7.54
C PRO A 96 -11.40 -1.41 7.00
N ASP A 97 -10.39 -1.05 6.21
CA ASP A 97 -10.25 0.32 5.70
C ASP A 97 -10.98 0.57 4.39
N PHE A 98 -11.59 -0.45 3.81
CA PHE A 98 -12.37 -0.26 2.58
C PHE A 98 -13.58 0.63 2.84
N GLY A 99 -13.68 1.74 2.10
CA GLY A 99 -14.76 2.69 2.24
C GLY A 99 -14.63 3.65 3.42
N LYS A 100 -13.51 3.62 4.15
CA LYS A 100 -13.33 4.43 5.36
C LYS A 100 -12.60 5.74 5.13
N LYS A 101 -12.08 5.97 3.93
CA LYS A 101 -11.31 7.19 3.61
C LYS A 101 -10.12 7.39 4.57
N ASN A 102 -9.46 6.29 4.94
CA ASN A 102 -8.38 6.34 5.93
C ASN A 102 -7.10 6.88 5.31
N SER A 103 -6.74 8.11 5.65
CA SER A 103 -5.53 8.75 5.14
C SER A 103 -4.24 8.14 5.69
N ALA A 104 -4.33 7.31 6.73
CA ALA A 104 -3.17 6.66 7.33
C ALA A 104 -2.63 5.50 6.50
N VAL A 105 -3.34 5.08 5.45
CA VAL A 105 -2.95 3.92 4.63
C VAL A 105 -2.88 4.29 3.15
N THR A 106 -2.03 3.56 2.44
CA THR A 106 -1.88 3.66 0.98
C THR A 106 -1.68 2.25 0.45
N TYR A 107 -2.34 1.92 -0.64
CA TYR A 107 -2.28 0.60 -1.25
C TYR A 107 -1.47 0.65 -2.54
N VAL A 108 -0.67 -0.39 -2.76
CA VAL A 108 0.07 -0.54 -4.02
C VAL A 108 -0.27 -1.90 -4.61
N TRP A 109 -0.85 -1.88 -5.78
CA TRP A 109 -1.11 -3.10 -6.53
C TRP A 109 0.13 -3.38 -7.38
N LEU A 110 0.92 -4.38 -6.95
CA LEU A 110 2.23 -4.63 -7.52
C LEU A 110 2.16 -5.22 -8.93
N TRP A 111 1.28 -6.23 -9.11
CA TRP A 111 1.15 -6.91 -10.40
C TRP A 111 -0.13 -7.75 -10.54
#